data_d0fa92c1facc0467c7890877f6abf13d
#
_entry.id   d0fa92c1facc0467c7890877f6abf13d
#
_cell.length_a   1.000
_cell.length_b   1.000
_cell.length_c   1.000
_cell.angle_alpha   90.00
_cell.angle_beta   90.00
_cell.angle_gamma   90.00
#
_symmetry.space_group_name_H-M   'P 1'
#
loop_
_entity.id
_entity.type
_entity.pdbx_description
1 polymer ?
#
loop_
_entity_poly.entity_id
_entity_poly.type
_entity_poly.pdbx_seq_one_letter_code
_entity_poly.pdbx_strand_id
1 'polypeptide(L)'
;MKVITLISGGDSGGAKTHVHSLLQNLSRTIEVTMVCFLEGPFAQEARELGIPTVVLSGRNLLRTYRTLKRMIREGGYQLIHCHGARGNMMGAFLRRSTGVPVVTTVHSDYRLDYLGRPFSRLTYGTINTIALRHLDYRIGVSDAMVDLL
;
A
#
# COMPACT_ATOMS: atom_id res chain seq x y z
N MET A 1 -14.90 -11.16 -4.06
CA MET A 1 -14.01 -10.55 -3.04
C MET A 1 -13.77 -9.10 -3.38
N LYS A 2 -13.70 -8.26 -2.37
CA LYS A 2 -13.53 -6.82 -2.53
C LYS A 2 -12.26 -6.36 -1.78
N VAL A 3 -11.31 -5.80 -2.51
CA VAL A 3 -9.97 -5.46 -2.01
C VAL A 3 -9.71 -3.95 -2.14
N ILE A 4 -9.18 -3.34 -1.10
CA ILE A 4 -8.67 -1.98 -1.16
C ILE A 4 -7.13 -2.03 -1.11
N THR A 5 -6.49 -1.35 -2.06
CA THR A 5 -5.02 -1.30 -2.18
C THR A 5 -4.54 0.09 -1.78
N LEU A 6 -3.55 0.15 -0.90
CA LEU A 6 -2.99 1.40 -0.40
C LEU A 6 -1.54 1.56 -0.89
N ILE A 7 -1.26 2.68 -1.55
CA ILE A 7 0.07 2.99 -2.06
C ILE A 7 0.32 4.50 -2.02
N SER A 8 1.58 4.92 -1.87
CA SER A 8 1.90 6.35 -1.79
C SER A 8 1.57 7.11 -3.08
N GLY A 9 1.82 6.48 -4.23
CA GLY A 9 1.57 7.10 -5.52
C GLY A 9 2.76 7.85 -6.11
N GLY A 10 3.89 7.85 -5.42
CA GLY A 10 5.14 8.41 -5.91
C GLY A 10 6.08 7.39 -6.54
N ASP A 11 5.62 6.16 -6.68
CA ASP A 11 6.45 5.07 -7.21
C ASP A 11 6.68 5.21 -8.71
N SER A 12 7.82 4.70 -9.16
CA SER A 12 8.23 4.71 -10.57
C SER A 12 8.96 3.40 -10.91
N GLY A 13 9.26 3.20 -12.20
CA GLY A 13 10.00 2.05 -12.66
C GLY A 13 9.30 0.71 -12.42
N GLY A 14 10.04 -0.29 -11.95
CA GLY A 14 9.56 -1.65 -11.79
C GLY A 14 8.43 -1.80 -10.79
N ALA A 15 8.48 -1.07 -9.68
CA ALA A 15 7.43 -1.12 -8.65
C ALA A 15 6.09 -0.62 -9.20
N LYS A 16 6.10 0.50 -9.94
CA LYS A 16 4.91 1.04 -10.59
C LYS A 16 4.33 0.05 -11.59
N THR A 17 5.17 -0.49 -12.45
CA THR A 17 4.74 -1.46 -13.48
C THR A 17 4.14 -2.71 -12.84
N HIS A 18 4.75 -3.22 -11.78
CA HIS A 18 4.26 -4.39 -11.07
C HIS A 18 2.87 -4.14 -10.47
N VAL A 19 2.68 -3.02 -9.77
CA VAL A 19 1.40 -2.69 -9.14
C VAL A 19 0.31 -2.52 -10.19
N HIS A 20 0.56 -1.75 -11.24
CA HIS A 20 -0.41 -1.53 -12.31
C HIS A 20 -0.82 -2.84 -12.99
N SER A 21 0.17 -3.67 -13.33
CA SER A 21 -0.09 -4.97 -13.96
C SER A 21 -0.89 -5.89 -13.05
N LEU A 22 -0.52 -5.98 -11.77
CA LEU A 22 -1.20 -6.81 -10.79
C LEU A 22 -2.67 -6.37 -10.63
N LEU A 23 -2.91 -5.08 -10.41
CA LEU A 23 -4.27 -4.59 -10.16
C LEU A 23 -5.14 -4.63 -11.40
N GLN A 24 -4.57 -4.38 -12.59
CA GLN A 24 -5.31 -4.51 -13.83
C GLN A 24 -5.80 -5.94 -14.04
N ASN A 25 -4.94 -6.93 -13.79
CA ASN A 25 -5.30 -8.34 -13.91
C ASN A 25 -6.29 -8.78 -12.83
N LEU A 26 -6.07 -8.38 -11.58
CA LEU A 26 -6.98 -8.72 -10.48
C LEU A 26 -8.37 -8.11 -10.66
N SER A 27 -8.47 -6.90 -11.21
CA SER A 27 -9.75 -6.23 -11.41
C SER A 27 -10.69 -6.95 -12.36
N ARG A 28 -10.20 -7.93 -13.13
CA ARG A 28 -11.01 -8.78 -14.00
C ARG A 28 -11.78 -9.86 -13.24
N THR A 29 -11.32 -10.24 -12.06
CA THR A 29 -11.88 -11.35 -11.28
C THR A 29 -12.42 -10.95 -9.92
N ILE A 30 -11.92 -9.86 -9.35
CA ILE A 30 -12.35 -9.33 -8.06
C ILE A 30 -12.52 -7.82 -8.13
N GLU A 31 -13.28 -7.26 -7.20
CA GLU A 31 -13.40 -5.80 -7.08
C GLU A 31 -12.16 -5.24 -6.38
N VAL A 32 -11.43 -4.36 -7.08
CA VAL A 32 -10.24 -3.71 -6.55
C VAL A 32 -10.42 -2.20 -6.62
N THR A 33 -10.14 -1.52 -5.52
CA THR A 33 -10.03 -0.06 -5.48
C THR A 33 -8.63 0.30 -5.02
N MET A 34 -7.93 1.13 -5.80
CA MET A 34 -6.61 1.62 -5.44
C MET A 34 -6.74 3.00 -4.79
N VAL A 35 -6.09 3.16 -3.64
CA VAL A 35 -6.00 4.45 -2.96
C VAL A 35 -4.55 4.92 -2.99
N CYS A 36 -4.32 6.08 -3.62
CA CYS A 36 -3.04 6.76 -3.64
C CYS A 36 -3.06 7.92 -2.65
N PHE A 37 -1.93 8.18 -2.00
CA PHE A 37 -1.80 9.32 -1.09
C PHE A 37 -1.22 10.57 -1.77
N LEU A 38 -0.96 10.48 -3.07
CA LEU A 38 -0.40 11.55 -3.87
C LEU A 38 -1.06 11.56 -5.25
N GLU A 39 -1.56 12.70 -5.69
CA GLU A 39 -2.02 12.88 -7.08
C GLU A 39 -0.79 13.04 -7.99
N GLY A 40 -0.83 12.42 -9.16
CA GLY A 40 0.26 12.51 -10.12
C GLY A 40 0.19 11.44 -11.19
N PRO A 41 1.31 11.24 -11.94
CA PRO A 41 1.35 10.29 -13.05
C PRO A 41 0.94 8.86 -12.67
N PHE A 42 1.28 8.40 -11.48
CA PHE A 42 0.95 7.06 -11.03
C PHE A 42 -0.58 6.83 -11.00
N ALA A 43 -1.31 7.75 -10.35
CA ALA A 43 -2.76 7.66 -10.24
C ALA A 43 -3.44 7.84 -11.60
N GLN A 44 -2.92 8.75 -12.44
CA GLN A 44 -3.44 9.00 -13.78
C GLN A 44 -3.28 7.77 -14.67
N GLU A 45 -2.11 7.14 -14.68
CA GLU A 45 -1.87 5.92 -15.44
C GLU A 45 -2.76 4.76 -14.98
N ALA A 46 -2.98 4.64 -13.67
CA ALA A 46 -3.88 3.64 -13.13
C ALA A 46 -5.32 3.82 -13.64
N ARG A 47 -5.80 5.06 -13.67
CA ARG A 47 -7.13 5.38 -14.22
C ARG A 47 -7.23 5.04 -15.70
N GLU A 48 -6.18 5.34 -16.48
CA GLU A 48 -6.11 5.02 -17.90
C GLU A 48 -6.16 3.51 -18.15
N LEU A 49 -5.64 2.71 -17.23
CA LEU A 49 -5.69 1.25 -17.30
C LEU A 49 -7.03 0.67 -16.83
N GLY A 50 -7.98 1.53 -16.46
CA GLY A 50 -9.28 1.08 -15.98
C GLY A 50 -9.32 0.62 -14.53
N ILE A 51 -8.32 0.92 -13.75
CA ILE A 51 -8.27 0.59 -12.33
C ILE A 51 -9.05 1.66 -11.54
N PRO A 52 -10.08 1.29 -10.77
CA PRO A 52 -10.76 2.24 -9.90
C PRO A 52 -9.76 2.88 -8.92
N THR A 53 -9.59 4.19 -8.98
CA THR A 53 -8.55 4.90 -8.26
C THR A 53 -9.12 6.09 -7.50
N VAL A 54 -8.77 6.20 -6.22
CA VAL A 54 -9.11 7.32 -5.35
C VAL A 54 -7.80 7.93 -4.84
N VAL A 55 -7.72 9.26 -4.84
CA VAL A 55 -6.58 9.96 -4.25
C VAL A 55 -7.01 10.62 -2.95
N LEU A 56 -6.32 10.25 -1.87
CA LEU A 56 -6.50 10.86 -0.55
C LEU A 56 -5.17 11.48 -0.13
N SER A 57 -5.15 12.79 0.10
CA SER A 57 -3.92 13.48 0.47
C SER A 57 -3.31 12.89 1.75
N GLY A 58 -2.03 12.54 1.70
CA GLY A 58 -1.27 12.05 2.85
C GLY A 58 -0.81 13.15 3.81
N ARG A 59 -1.15 14.42 3.56
CA ARG A 59 -0.71 15.55 4.40
C ARG A 59 -1.33 15.51 5.79
N ASN A 60 -2.60 15.12 5.90
CA ASN A 60 -3.28 14.95 7.17
C ASN A 60 -3.57 13.47 7.41
N LEU A 61 -2.69 12.80 8.11
CA LEU A 61 -2.78 11.35 8.34
C LEU A 61 -4.05 10.95 9.09
N LEU A 62 -4.47 11.73 10.06
CA LEU A 62 -5.68 11.41 10.82
C LEU A 62 -6.94 11.49 9.97
N ARG A 63 -7.04 12.51 9.13
CA ARG A 63 -8.16 12.68 8.21
C ARG A 63 -8.19 11.54 7.18
N THR A 64 -7.03 11.21 6.62
CA THR A 64 -6.88 10.10 5.67
C THR A 64 -7.27 8.77 6.32
N TYR A 65 -6.80 8.52 7.53
CA TYR A 65 -7.15 7.33 8.30
C TYR A 65 -8.66 7.21 8.53
N ARG A 66 -9.30 8.28 8.97
CA ARG A 66 -10.75 8.30 9.20
C ARG A 66 -11.54 8.04 7.92
N THR A 67 -11.12 8.65 6.82
CA THR A 67 -11.75 8.44 5.51
C THR A 67 -11.63 6.98 5.06
N LEU A 68 -10.43 6.41 5.17
CA LEU A 68 -10.19 5.02 4.82
C LEU A 68 -10.99 4.05 5.70
N LYS A 69 -11.02 4.30 6.99
CA LYS A 69 -11.79 3.48 7.93
C LYS A 69 -13.27 3.45 7.54
N ARG A 70 -13.83 4.60 7.22
CA ARG A 70 -15.22 4.70 6.75
C ARG A 70 -15.42 3.97 5.43
N MET A 71 -14.55 4.19 4.45
CA MET A 71 -14.62 3.52 3.15
C MET A 71 -14.61 2.00 3.31
N ILE A 72 -13.73 1.47 4.16
CA ILE A 72 -13.61 0.03 4.39
C ILE A 72 -14.86 -0.53 5.02
N ARG A 73 -15.40 0.14 6.04
CA ARG A 73 -16.61 -0.31 6.73
C ARG A 73 -17.85 -0.22 5.85
N GLU A 74 -18.07 0.93 5.22
CA GLU A 74 -19.26 1.16 4.39
C GLU A 74 -19.19 0.41 3.06
N GLY A 75 -17.99 0.26 2.50
CA GLY A 75 -17.77 -0.41 1.23
C GLY A 75 -17.73 -1.92 1.30
N GLY A 76 -17.64 -2.50 2.50
CA GLY A 76 -17.59 -3.95 2.67
C GLY A 76 -16.29 -4.58 2.17
N TYR A 77 -15.18 -3.87 2.24
CA TYR A 77 -13.87 -4.41 1.82
C TYR A 77 -13.45 -5.55 2.74
N GLN A 78 -12.95 -6.61 2.15
CA GLN A 78 -12.60 -7.87 2.84
C GLN A 78 -11.10 -8.06 3.02
N LEU A 79 -10.29 -7.29 2.29
CA LEU A 79 -8.84 -7.36 2.36
C LEU A 79 -8.24 -5.98 2.09
N ILE A 80 -7.21 -5.63 2.85
CA ILE A 80 -6.40 -4.43 2.66
C ILE A 80 -5.04 -4.88 2.12
N HIS A 81 -4.68 -4.42 0.92
CA HIS A 81 -3.41 -4.74 0.28
C HIS A 81 -2.52 -3.50 0.26
N CYS A 82 -1.39 -3.56 0.93
CA CYS A 82 -0.49 -2.43 1.12
C CYS A 82 0.77 -2.54 0.27
N HIS A 83 1.26 -1.40 -0.19
CA HIS A 83 2.53 -1.27 -0.89
C HIS A 83 3.32 -0.10 -0.30
N GLY A 84 4.58 -0.37 0.10
CA GLY A 84 5.47 0.64 0.64
C GLY A 84 5.20 1.00 2.09
N ALA A 85 6.09 1.82 2.67
CA ALA A 85 6.07 2.14 4.10
C ALA A 85 4.81 2.88 4.54
N ARG A 86 4.33 3.85 3.76
CA ARG A 86 3.11 4.60 4.09
C ARG A 86 1.87 3.72 4.05
N GLY A 87 1.76 2.89 3.02
CA GLY A 87 0.67 1.91 2.91
C GLY A 87 0.68 0.94 4.07
N ASN A 88 1.85 0.41 4.43
CA ASN A 88 2.01 -0.53 5.54
C ASN A 88 1.61 0.08 6.88
N MET A 89 2.05 1.30 7.14
CA MET A 89 1.70 2.01 8.38
C MET A 89 0.20 2.22 8.49
N MET A 90 -0.41 2.73 7.44
CA MET A 90 -1.86 2.96 7.40
C MET A 90 -2.63 1.64 7.53
N GLY A 91 -2.18 0.60 6.84
CA GLY A 91 -2.78 -0.73 6.92
C GLY A 91 -2.74 -1.31 8.33
N ALA A 92 -1.64 -1.14 9.04
CA ALA A 92 -1.51 -1.63 10.42
C ALA A 92 -2.54 -0.97 11.35
N PHE A 93 -2.73 0.34 11.24
CA PHE A 93 -3.76 1.04 12.02
C PHE A 93 -5.18 0.60 11.64
N LEU A 94 -5.45 0.47 10.35
CA LEU A 94 -6.77 0.06 9.85
C LEU A 94 -7.11 -1.37 10.27
N ARG A 95 -6.13 -2.27 10.29
CA ARG A 95 -6.33 -3.63 10.79
C ARG A 95 -6.84 -3.63 12.23
N ARG A 96 -6.22 -2.84 13.08
CA ARG A 96 -6.62 -2.76 14.49
C ARG A 96 -8.03 -2.22 14.67
N SER A 97 -8.43 -1.23 13.86
CA SER A 97 -9.73 -0.56 14.01
C SER A 97 -10.87 -1.22 13.26
N THR A 98 -10.59 -1.91 12.15
CA THR A 98 -11.64 -2.54 11.32
C THR A 98 -11.68 -4.06 11.45
N GLY A 99 -10.60 -4.70 11.89
CA GLY A 99 -10.47 -6.15 11.91
C GLY A 99 -10.28 -6.80 10.54
N VAL A 100 -10.17 -6.01 9.48
CA VAL A 100 -9.98 -6.53 8.11
C VAL A 100 -8.54 -6.98 7.94
N PRO A 101 -8.30 -8.20 7.40
CA PRO A 101 -6.93 -8.69 7.16
C PRO A 101 -6.13 -7.79 6.25
N VAL A 102 -4.83 -7.71 6.50
CA VAL A 102 -3.89 -6.88 5.74
C VAL A 102 -2.76 -7.72 5.19
N VAL A 103 -2.50 -7.58 3.89
CA VAL A 103 -1.34 -8.15 3.22
C VAL A 103 -0.49 -7.03 2.67
N THR A 104 0.82 -7.21 2.66
CA THR A 104 1.75 -6.26 2.03
C THR A 104 2.62 -6.94 0.99
N THR A 105 2.87 -6.23 -0.12
CA THR A 105 3.87 -6.63 -1.11
C THR A 105 5.13 -5.79 -0.90
N VAL A 106 6.26 -6.46 -0.76
CA VAL A 106 7.57 -5.81 -0.57
C VAL A 106 8.32 -5.86 -1.89
N HIS A 107 8.55 -4.69 -2.49
CA HIS A 107 9.21 -4.54 -3.80
C HIS A 107 10.72 -4.44 -3.68
N SER A 108 11.23 -3.92 -2.56
CA SER A 108 12.65 -3.74 -2.31
C SER A 108 12.95 -3.87 -0.82
N ASP A 109 14.23 -4.04 -0.50
CA ASP A 109 14.66 -3.96 0.89
C ASP A 109 14.55 -2.51 1.35
N TYR A 110 13.58 -2.23 2.21
CA TYR A 110 13.33 -0.89 2.74
C TYR A 110 14.56 -0.32 3.47
N ARG A 111 15.46 -1.18 3.96
CA ARG A 111 16.71 -0.75 4.60
C ARG A 111 17.69 -0.18 3.56
N LEU A 112 17.64 -0.67 2.32
CA LEU A 112 18.47 -0.18 1.23
C LEU A 112 17.88 1.09 0.59
N ASP A 113 16.57 1.25 0.59
CA ASP A 113 15.89 2.40 0.00
C ASP A 113 16.32 3.74 0.63
N TYR A 114 16.78 3.70 1.88
CA TYR A 114 17.15 4.90 2.63
C TYR A 114 18.67 5.04 2.86
N LEU A 115 19.50 4.27 2.16
CA LEU A 115 20.96 4.29 2.36
C LEU A 115 21.57 5.68 2.16
N GLY A 116 21.08 6.48 1.21
CA GLY A 116 21.53 7.84 0.99
C GLY A 116 20.88 8.90 1.88
N ARG A 117 19.99 8.48 2.80
CA ARG A 117 19.19 9.38 3.65
C ARG A 117 19.15 8.83 5.08
N PRO A 118 20.22 8.97 5.87
CA PRO A 118 20.30 8.34 7.20
C PRO A 118 19.14 8.69 8.14
N PHE A 119 18.70 9.95 8.10
CA PHE A 119 17.58 10.39 8.94
C PHE A 119 16.26 9.74 8.51
N SER A 120 15.98 9.71 7.22
CA SER A 120 14.79 9.03 6.69
C SER A 120 14.82 7.55 6.98
N ARG A 121 16.00 6.91 6.85
CA ARG A 121 16.19 5.50 7.21
C ARG A 121 15.87 5.23 8.67
N LEU A 122 16.34 6.09 9.57
CA LEU A 122 16.10 5.93 11.00
C LEU A 122 14.62 6.09 11.35
N THR A 123 13.94 7.05 10.72
CA THR A 123 12.54 7.37 11.00
C THR A 123 11.58 6.43 10.27
N TYR A 124 11.63 6.40 8.94
CA TYR A 124 10.68 5.62 8.14
C TYR A 124 11.01 4.13 8.13
N GLY A 125 12.28 3.77 8.14
CA GLY A 125 12.69 2.37 8.23
C GLY A 125 12.21 1.72 9.53
N THR A 126 12.33 2.43 10.65
CA THR A 126 11.85 1.96 11.95
C THR A 126 10.33 1.84 11.98
N ILE A 127 9.62 2.85 11.50
CA ILE A 127 8.15 2.85 11.42
C ILE A 127 7.69 1.68 10.55
N ASN A 128 8.29 1.48 9.39
CA ASN A 128 7.93 0.37 8.50
C ASN A 128 8.20 -0.99 9.13
N THR A 129 9.31 -1.14 9.85
CA THR A 129 9.63 -2.39 10.56
C THR A 129 8.58 -2.71 11.62
N ILE A 130 8.15 -1.72 12.38
CA ILE A 130 7.08 -1.90 13.38
C ILE A 130 5.76 -2.23 12.69
N ALA A 131 5.40 -1.52 11.62
CA ALA A 131 4.18 -1.76 10.88
C ALA A 131 4.13 -3.19 10.32
N LEU A 132 5.23 -3.67 9.72
CA LEU A 132 5.28 -5.01 9.15
C LEU A 132 5.02 -6.12 10.17
N ARG A 133 5.32 -5.91 11.45
CA ARG A 133 5.03 -6.88 12.51
C ARG A 133 3.55 -7.02 12.82
N HIS A 134 2.74 -6.03 12.44
CA HIS A 134 1.30 -6.00 12.68
C HIS A 134 0.46 -6.36 11.46
N LEU A 135 1.09 -6.80 10.37
CA LEU A 135 0.41 -7.22 9.15
C LEU A 135 0.26 -8.74 9.13
N ASP A 136 -0.84 -9.21 8.53
CA ASP A 136 -1.16 -10.64 8.51
C ASP A 136 -0.26 -11.43 7.57
N TYR A 137 0.06 -10.87 6.39
CA TYR A 137 0.86 -11.54 5.37
C TYR A 137 1.82 -10.57 4.69
N ARG A 138 2.93 -11.11 4.21
CA ARG A 138 3.96 -10.37 3.46
C ARG A 138 4.26 -11.12 2.18
N ILE A 139 4.32 -10.38 1.07
CA ILE A 139 4.63 -10.93 -0.24
C ILE A 139 5.95 -10.33 -0.70
N GLY A 140 6.95 -11.18 -0.92
CA GLY A 140 8.21 -10.77 -1.52
C GLY A 140 8.16 -10.93 -3.04
N VAL A 141 8.79 -10.02 -3.78
CA VAL A 141 8.83 -10.06 -5.24
C VAL A 141 10.00 -10.91 -5.78
N SER A 142 10.87 -11.39 -4.90
CA SER A 142 11.99 -12.28 -5.23
C SER A 142 12.28 -13.18 -4.02
N ASP A 143 13.01 -14.29 -4.25
CA ASP A 143 13.39 -15.20 -3.18
C ASP A 143 14.22 -14.50 -2.11
N ALA A 144 15.13 -13.59 -2.49
CA ALA A 144 15.91 -12.81 -1.55
C ALA A 144 15.02 -11.93 -0.66
N MET A 145 13.93 -11.36 -1.20
CA MET A 145 12.96 -10.58 -0.43
C MET A 145 12.16 -11.47 0.53
N VAL A 146 11.77 -12.66 0.09
CA VAL A 146 11.04 -13.61 0.93
C VAL A 146 11.89 -14.02 2.12
N ASP A 147 13.18 -14.34 1.91
CA ASP A 147 14.10 -14.72 2.98
C ASP A 147 14.33 -13.56 3.98
N LEU A 148 14.27 -12.31 3.52
CA LEU A 148 14.42 -11.13 4.38
C LEU A 148 13.19 -10.93 5.30
N LEU A 149 12.03 -11.34 4.87
CA LEU A 149 10.78 -11.16 5.60
C LEU A 149 10.54 -12.25 6.64
#